data_bbeec622e84d16b55b7471aa2389d894
#
_entry.id   bbeec622e84d16b55b7471aa2389d894
#
_cell.length_a   1.000
_cell.length_b   1.000
_cell.length_c   1.000
_cell.angle_alpha   90.00
_cell.angle_beta   90.00
_cell.angle_gamma   90.00
#
_symmetry.space_group_name_H-M   'P 1'
#
loop_
_entity.id
_entity.type
_entity.pdbx_description
1 polymer ?
#
loop_
_entity_poly.entity_id
_entity_poly.type
_entity_poly.pdbx_seq_one_letter_code
_entity_poly.pdbx_strand_id
1 'polypeptide(L)'
;MNKKKIFAWAVALVLVCIAAGSVVYVRYAEKENQVKIAKQAKKEATLKKKSTDPEMRYPINWRKSSEKKDYPDAKFLPKMWVKVSLKRQRMYIMSGKKTVYKMYISAGTNAEGYSNNKKKFPKGTFKVESKRGAFFYSPTINEGAKYWVSWKGDGKNMIHTVPTDEKGKYRTDQAQNLGQKEDTNGSIRLSVKDAKWFYENIAAGTKLVIE
;
A
#
# COMPACT_ATOMS: atom_id res chain seq x y z
N MET A 1 5.67 -38.94 -59.18
CA MET A 1 5.72 -39.09 -57.71
C MET A 1 4.37 -39.53 -57.15
N ASN A 2 4.31 -40.60 -56.38
CA ASN A 2 3.01 -41.24 -56.02
C ASN A 2 2.28 -40.30 -55.01
N LYS A 3 0.98 -40.04 -55.24
CA LYS A 3 0.14 -39.14 -54.41
C LYS A 3 0.25 -39.43 -52.90
N LYS A 4 0.41 -40.69 -52.51
CA LYS A 4 0.65 -41.10 -51.09
C LYS A 4 1.96 -40.58 -50.53
N LYS A 5 3.03 -40.50 -51.33
CA LYS A 5 4.32 -39.94 -50.87
C LYS A 5 4.25 -38.42 -50.70
N ILE A 6 3.54 -37.71 -51.58
CA ILE A 6 3.35 -36.26 -51.47
C ILE A 6 2.56 -35.93 -50.17
N PHE A 7 1.48 -36.69 -49.89
CA PHE A 7 0.71 -36.51 -48.66
C PHE A 7 1.55 -36.77 -47.41
N ALA A 8 2.36 -37.83 -47.37
CA ALA A 8 3.24 -38.15 -46.25
C ALA A 8 4.27 -37.03 -46.00
N TRP A 9 4.87 -36.44 -47.01
CA TRP A 9 5.78 -35.30 -46.88
C TRP A 9 5.09 -34.03 -46.41
N ALA A 10 3.85 -33.76 -46.86
CA ALA A 10 3.07 -32.62 -46.36
C ALA A 10 2.74 -32.75 -44.86
N VAL A 11 2.35 -33.94 -44.40
CA VAL A 11 2.08 -34.21 -42.98
C VAL A 11 3.37 -34.05 -42.14
N ALA A 12 4.50 -34.59 -42.63
CA ALA A 12 5.77 -34.44 -41.93
C ALA A 12 6.18 -32.97 -41.81
N LEU A 13 5.98 -32.16 -42.81
CA LEU A 13 6.29 -30.73 -42.82
C LEU A 13 5.42 -29.96 -41.80
N VAL A 14 4.13 -30.26 -41.70
CA VAL A 14 3.21 -29.70 -40.73
C VAL A 14 3.65 -30.06 -39.31
N LEU A 15 4.03 -31.30 -39.04
CA LEU A 15 4.51 -31.72 -37.72
C LEU A 15 5.79 -31.01 -37.33
N VAL A 16 6.72 -30.80 -38.27
CA VAL A 16 7.95 -30.02 -38.00
C VAL A 16 7.62 -28.57 -37.69
N CYS A 17 6.67 -27.96 -38.40
CA CYS A 17 6.23 -26.59 -38.10
C CYS A 17 5.58 -26.46 -36.70
N ILE A 18 4.76 -27.44 -36.31
CA ILE A 18 4.15 -27.48 -34.96
C ILE A 18 5.23 -27.64 -33.92
N ALA A 19 6.20 -28.53 -34.09
CA ALA A 19 7.30 -28.73 -33.18
C ALA A 19 8.18 -27.46 -33.04
N ALA A 20 8.52 -26.80 -34.13
CA ALA A 20 9.26 -25.56 -34.13
C ALA A 20 8.46 -24.43 -33.44
N GLY A 21 7.17 -24.31 -33.74
CA GLY A 21 6.28 -23.34 -33.08
C GLY A 21 6.17 -23.55 -31.56
N SER A 22 6.07 -24.82 -31.13
CA SER A 22 6.02 -25.13 -29.69
C SER A 22 7.31 -24.79 -28.98
N VAL A 23 8.46 -25.02 -29.58
CA VAL A 23 9.77 -24.62 -28.99
C VAL A 23 9.88 -23.10 -28.86
N VAL A 24 9.48 -22.35 -29.88
CA VAL A 24 9.46 -20.87 -29.82
C VAL A 24 8.51 -20.38 -28.75
N TYR A 25 7.32 -20.95 -28.66
CA TYR A 25 6.34 -20.59 -27.63
C TYR A 25 6.86 -20.86 -26.21
N VAL A 26 7.47 -22.02 -25.96
CA VAL A 26 8.05 -22.37 -24.65
C VAL A 26 9.16 -21.38 -24.28
N ARG A 27 10.08 -21.08 -25.20
CA ARG A 27 11.14 -20.08 -24.95
C ARG A 27 10.59 -18.68 -24.67
N TYR A 28 9.52 -18.29 -25.35
CA TYR A 28 8.86 -17.00 -25.09
C TYR A 28 8.23 -16.98 -23.68
N ALA A 29 7.49 -18.04 -23.32
CA ALA A 29 6.88 -18.17 -22.01
C ALA A 29 7.92 -18.23 -20.86
N GLU A 30 9.03 -18.93 -21.07
CA GLU A 30 10.16 -18.95 -20.12
C GLU A 30 10.77 -17.56 -19.96
N LYS A 31 11.00 -16.84 -21.04
CA LYS A 31 11.55 -15.47 -20.99
C LYS A 31 10.61 -14.51 -20.24
N GLU A 32 9.31 -14.61 -20.48
CA GLU A 32 8.31 -13.81 -19.75
C GLU A 32 8.30 -14.16 -18.26
N ASN A 33 8.40 -15.43 -17.92
CA ASN A 33 8.45 -15.90 -16.54
C ASN A 33 9.72 -15.44 -15.81
N GLN A 34 10.88 -15.49 -16.48
CA GLN A 34 12.14 -14.95 -15.95
C GLN A 34 12.06 -13.45 -15.70
N VAL A 35 11.42 -12.68 -16.59
CA VAL A 35 11.20 -11.25 -16.38
C VAL A 35 10.29 -10.98 -15.19
N LYS A 36 9.23 -11.78 -14.99
CA LYS A 36 8.33 -11.69 -13.82
C LYS A 36 9.10 -11.98 -12.52
N ILE A 37 9.88 -13.07 -12.49
CA ILE A 37 10.71 -13.47 -11.35
C ILE A 37 11.75 -12.38 -11.03
N ALA A 38 12.45 -11.86 -12.03
CA ALA A 38 13.43 -10.79 -11.84
C ALA A 38 12.80 -9.49 -11.32
N LYS A 39 11.61 -9.11 -11.82
CA LYS A 39 10.84 -7.98 -11.30
C LYS A 39 10.43 -8.19 -9.84
N GLN A 40 10.01 -9.40 -9.50
CA GLN A 40 9.60 -9.75 -8.14
C GLN A 40 10.79 -9.74 -7.17
N ALA A 41 11.93 -10.33 -7.55
CA ALA A 41 13.17 -10.32 -6.80
C ALA A 41 13.71 -8.88 -6.59
N LYS A 42 13.66 -8.04 -7.64
CA LYS A 42 14.04 -6.63 -7.55
C LYS A 42 13.11 -5.83 -6.63
N LYS A 43 11.81 -6.15 -6.64
CA LYS A 43 10.82 -5.56 -5.74
C LYS A 43 11.08 -5.99 -4.29
N GLU A 44 11.35 -7.25 -4.03
CA GLU A 44 11.70 -7.77 -2.70
C GLU A 44 13.03 -7.20 -2.18
N ALA A 45 14.05 -7.09 -3.02
CA ALA A 45 15.32 -6.45 -2.66
C ALA A 45 15.14 -4.97 -2.32
N THR A 46 14.29 -4.25 -3.08
CA THR A 46 13.94 -2.85 -2.80
C THR A 46 13.15 -2.72 -1.48
N LEU A 47 12.25 -3.67 -1.20
CA LEU A 47 11.50 -3.73 0.05
C LEU A 47 12.43 -4.05 1.23
N LYS A 48 13.37 -4.98 1.09
CA LYS A 48 14.43 -5.23 2.08
C LYS A 48 15.27 -3.99 2.35
N LYS A 49 15.65 -3.25 1.31
CA LYS A 49 16.42 -2.00 1.45
C LYS A 49 15.62 -0.87 2.11
N LYS A 50 14.28 -0.85 1.94
CA LYS A 50 13.37 0.08 2.64
C LYS A 50 13.16 -0.27 4.13
N SER A 51 13.43 -1.51 4.54
CA SER A 51 13.22 -2.02 5.90
C SER A 51 14.45 -1.96 6.80
N THR A 52 15.49 -1.23 6.41
CA THR A 52 16.75 -1.15 7.19
C THR A 52 16.67 -0.25 8.42
N ASP A 53 15.49 0.25 8.79
CA ASP A 53 15.33 0.94 10.06
C ASP A 53 15.18 -0.12 11.18
N PRO A 54 16.20 -0.28 12.07
CA PRO A 54 16.21 -1.34 13.07
C PRO A 54 15.11 -1.18 14.13
N GLU A 55 14.57 0.02 14.29
CA GLU A 55 13.46 0.30 15.21
C GLU A 55 12.12 -0.17 14.67
N MET A 56 11.96 -0.22 13.35
CA MET A 56 10.70 -0.64 12.74
C MET A 56 10.58 -2.17 12.65
N ARG A 57 9.36 -2.67 12.79
CA ARG A 57 9.05 -4.10 12.64
C ARG A 57 9.14 -4.52 11.19
N TYR A 58 9.91 -5.56 10.92
CA TYR A 58 9.94 -6.22 9.62
C TYR A 58 9.98 -7.75 9.82
N PRO A 59 9.22 -8.54 9.08
CA PRO A 59 8.24 -8.13 8.05
C PRO A 59 7.11 -7.29 8.62
N ILE A 60 6.51 -6.44 7.77
CA ILE A 60 5.42 -5.54 8.19
C ILE A 60 4.22 -6.37 8.64
N ASN A 61 3.73 -6.08 9.84
CA ASN A 61 2.55 -6.70 10.38
C ASN A 61 1.46 -5.65 10.63
N TRP A 62 0.46 -5.63 9.78
CA TRP A 62 -0.61 -4.65 9.81
C TRP A 62 -1.49 -4.70 11.08
N ARG A 63 -1.37 -5.76 11.90
CA ARG A 63 -2.08 -5.87 13.20
C ARG A 63 -1.30 -5.25 14.36
N LYS A 64 0.03 -5.14 14.24
CA LYS A 64 0.94 -4.68 15.30
C LYS A 64 1.37 -3.22 15.09
N SER A 65 1.95 -2.62 16.12
CA SER A 65 2.64 -1.34 16.04
C SER A 65 3.76 -1.38 14.99
N SER A 66 4.00 -0.27 14.31
CA SER A 66 5.05 -0.18 13.29
C SER A 66 6.46 -0.23 13.87
N GLU A 67 6.69 0.38 15.02
CA GLU A 67 7.97 0.28 15.74
C GLU A 67 7.93 -0.79 16.83
N LYS A 68 9.12 -1.24 17.24
CA LYS A 68 9.31 -2.26 18.30
C LYS A 68 9.15 -1.66 19.68
N LYS A 69 9.50 -0.38 19.84
CA LYS A 69 9.35 0.36 21.10
C LYS A 69 7.90 0.73 21.37
N ASP A 70 7.63 1.15 22.58
CA ASP A 70 6.32 1.64 23.00
C ASP A 70 5.98 2.97 22.34
N TYR A 71 4.69 3.27 22.26
CA TYR A 71 4.23 4.56 21.79
C TYR A 71 4.65 5.69 22.76
N PRO A 72 4.97 6.87 22.23
CA PRO A 72 5.22 8.01 23.08
C PRO A 72 3.91 8.45 23.77
N ASP A 73 4.03 9.00 24.96
CA ASP A 73 2.90 9.70 25.58
C ASP A 73 2.76 11.08 24.90
N ALA A 74 1.70 11.24 24.13
CA ALA A 74 1.44 12.44 23.35
C ALA A 74 1.28 13.70 24.23
N LYS A 75 0.83 13.54 25.48
CA LYS A 75 0.62 14.65 26.42
C LYS A 75 1.94 15.32 26.82
N PHE A 76 3.04 14.58 26.80
CA PHE A 76 4.37 15.08 27.19
C PHE A 76 5.26 15.41 25.99
N LEU A 77 4.73 15.46 24.76
CA LEU A 77 5.49 15.84 23.57
C LEU A 77 5.38 17.35 23.29
N PRO A 78 6.42 18.14 23.62
CA PRO A 78 6.41 19.57 23.35
C PRO A 78 6.42 19.81 21.83
N LYS A 79 5.63 20.79 21.37
CA LYS A 79 5.54 21.18 19.95
C LYS A 79 5.30 19.98 19.02
N MET A 80 4.38 19.09 19.43
CA MET A 80 4.03 17.89 18.67
C MET A 80 3.37 18.26 17.32
N TRP A 81 3.75 17.54 16.28
CA TRP A 81 3.13 17.59 14.96
C TRP A 81 3.35 16.28 14.20
N VAL A 82 2.63 16.10 13.10
CA VAL A 82 2.66 14.89 12.29
C VAL A 82 3.24 15.20 10.91
N LYS A 83 4.20 14.39 10.47
CA LYS A 83 4.76 14.44 9.12
C LYS A 83 4.40 13.17 8.36
N VAL A 84 3.95 13.30 7.12
CA VAL A 84 3.67 12.20 6.20
C VAL A 84 4.55 12.31 4.98
N SER A 85 5.33 11.27 4.70
CA SER A 85 6.10 11.15 3.48
C SER A 85 5.47 10.11 2.55
N LEU A 86 4.83 10.57 1.48
CA LEU A 86 4.23 9.71 0.48
C LEU A 86 5.30 8.86 -0.22
N LYS A 87 6.45 9.46 -0.55
CA LYS A 87 7.56 8.75 -1.18
C LYS A 87 8.10 7.59 -0.33
N ARG A 88 8.15 7.76 0.99
CA ARG A 88 8.67 6.74 1.91
C ARG A 88 7.59 5.80 2.42
N GLN A 89 6.31 6.13 2.21
CA GLN A 89 5.17 5.44 2.81
C GLN A 89 5.33 5.35 4.34
N ARG A 90 5.58 6.51 4.96
CA ARG A 90 5.82 6.64 6.41
C ARG A 90 5.10 7.86 6.97
N MET A 91 4.56 7.70 8.14
CA MET A 91 4.12 8.78 9.02
C MET A 91 5.12 8.89 10.18
N TYR A 92 5.41 10.11 10.59
CA TYR A 92 6.33 10.43 11.67
C TYR A 92 5.58 11.27 12.69
N ILE A 93 5.65 10.88 13.96
CA ILE A 93 5.25 11.70 15.08
C ILE A 93 6.48 12.51 15.48
N MET A 94 6.35 13.82 15.46
CA MET A 94 7.43 14.76 15.65
C MET A 94 7.27 15.53 16.96
N SER A 95 8.38 15.80 17.65
CA SER A 95 8.47 16.76 18.76
C SER A 95 9.52 17.80 18.36
N GLY A 96 9.07 19.02 18.04
CA GLY A 96 9.93 20.00 17.40
C GLY A 96 10.57 19.47 16.12
N LYS A 97 11.89 19.37 16.08
CA LYS A 97 12.65 18.82 14.95
C LYS A 97 12.93 17.31 15.06
N LYS A 98 12.66 16.70 16.20
CA LYS A 98 12.98 15.29 16.49
C LYS A 98 11.83 14.38 16.07
N THR A 99 12.14 13.29 15.33
CA THR A 99 11.22 12.17 15.13
C THR A 99 11.18 11.33 16.41
N VAL A 100 9.98 11.16 16.98
CA VAL A 100 9.80 10.38 18.21
C VAL A 100 9.18 9.03 17.96
N TYR A 101 8.41 8.88 16.86
CA TYR A 101 7.82 7.61 16.46
C TYR A 101 7.58 7.55 14.95
N LYS A 102 7.66 6.36 14.35
CA LYS A 102 7.45 6.13 12.91
C LYS A 102 6.37 5.09 12.69
N MET A 103 5.50 5.32 11.72
CA MET A 103 4.43 4.42 11.36
C MET A 103 4.51 4.06 9.88
N TYR A 104 4.27 2.80 9.54
CA TYR A 104 4.00 2.38 8.18
C TYR A 104 2.65 2.93 7.74
N ILE A 105 2.60 3.47 6.52
CA ILE A 105 1.35 3.93 5.93
C ILE A 105 1.16 3.33 4.54
N SER A 106 -0.08 3.34 4.06
CA SER A 106 -0.37 3.30 2.63
C SER A 106 -1.19 4.54 2.31
N ALA A 107 -0.64 5.41 1.46
CA ALA A 107 -1.25 6.67 1.06
C ALA A 107 -0.80 7.07 -0.35
N GLY A 108 -1.68 7.72 -1.13
CA GLY A 108 -1.39 8.16 -2.49
C GLY A 108 -2.15 7.36 -3.54
N THR A 109 -2.18 7.89 -4.76
CA THR A 109 -2.86 7.29 -5.90
C THR A 109 -1.82 6.85 -6.94
N ASN A 110 -1.47 5.57 -6.96
CA ASN A 110 -0.95 4.89 -8.14
C ASN A 110 -1.99 3.90 -8.69
N ALA A 111 -3.27 4.26 -8.59
CA ALA A 111 -4.34 3.47 -9.18
C ALA A 111 -4.25 3.55 -10.71
N GLU A 112 -3.41 2.69 -11.31
CA GLU A 112 -3.69 2.18 -12.64
C GLU A 112 -5.05 1.51 -12.58
N GLY A 113 -6.12 2.20 -13.01
CA GLY A 113 -7.45 1.64 -13.13
C GLY A 113 -8.62 2.44 -12.56
N TYR A 114 -8.42 3.52 -11.84
CA TYR A 114 -9.51 4.41 -11.45
C TYR A 114 -9.50 5.69 -12.28
N SER A 115 -10.52 5.78 -13.13
CA SER A 115 -11.07 6.96 -13.84
C SER A 115 -10.12 8.10 -14.20
N ASN A 116 -10.27 8.59 -15.43
CA ASN A 116 -9.54 9.67 -16.11
C ASN A 116 -9.41 11.03 -15.40
N ASN A 117 -9.79 11.14 -14.12
CA ASN A 117 -9.59 12.27 -13.24
C ASN A 117 -8.56 11.92 -12.15
N LYS A 118 -7.28 11.93 -12.53
CA LYS A 118 -6.13 11.76 -11.62
C LYS A 118 -6.04 12.93 -10.62
N LYS A 119 -6.87 12.93 -9.58
CA LYS A 119 -6.67 13.86 -8.46
C LYS A 119 -5.40 13.43 -7.72
N LYS A 120 -4.36 14.24 -7.85
CA LYS A 120 -3.12 14.06 -7.07
C LYS A 120 -3.44 14.07 -5.58
N PHE A 121 -2.79 13.19 -4.82
CA PHE A 121 -2.91 13.19 -3.37
C PHE A 121 -2.53 14.57 -2.82
N PRO A 122 -3.36 15.19 -1.94
CA PRO A 122 -3.09 16.53 -1.45
C PRO A 122 -1.78 16.58 -0.67
N LYS A 123 -0.90 17.51 -1.03
CA LYS A 123 0.34 17.84 -0.32
C LYS A 123 0.24 19.21 0.32
N GLY A 124 1.05 19.44 1.35
CA GLY A 124 1.10 20.73 2.06
C GLY A 124 0.91 20.60 3.55
N THR A 125 0.55 21.71 4.19
CA THR A 125 0.31 21.79 5.63
C THR A 125 -1.18 21.84 5.90
N PHE A 126 -1.64 20.94 6.76
CA PHE A 126 -3.02 20.77 7.20
C PHE A 126 -3.08 20.78 8.73
N LYS A 127 -4.29 20.68 9.25
CA LYS A 127 -4.56 20.41 10.67
C LYS A 127 -5.45 19.17 10.77
N VAL A 128 -5.20 18.35 11.77
CA VAL A 128 -6.12 17.26 12.13
C VAL A 128 -7.47 17.86 12.49
N GLU A 129 -8.55 17.38 11.91
CA GLU A 129 -9.91 17.88 12.16
C GLU A 129 -10.52 17.22 13.41
N SER A 130 -11.61 17.78 13.93
CA SER A 130 -12.29 17.24 15.11
C SER A 130 -13.10 15.98 14.84
N LYS A 131 -13.57 15.82 13.59
CA LYS A 131 -14.43 14.71 13.20
C LYS A 131 -13.65 13.39 13.19
N ARG A 132 -14.13 12.43 13.96
CA ARG A 132 -13.53 11.11 14.12
C ARG A 132 -14.53 10.08 14.61
N GLY A 133 -14.21 8.80 14.47
CA GLY A 133 -15.08 7.72 14.94
C GLY A 133 -14.37 6.38 15.05
N ALA A 134 -15.00 5.48 15.80
CA ALA A 134 -14.46 4.15 16.01
C ALA A 134 -14.54 3.26 14.76
N PHE A 135 -15.58 3.48 13.92
CA PHE A 135 -15.81 2.71 12.70
C PHE A 135 -16.60 3.54 11.69
N PHE A 136 -16.35 3.32 10.41
CA PHE A 136 -17.22 3.72 9.31
C PHE A 136 -17.26 2.64 8.25
N TYR A 137 -18.31 2.67 7.42
CA TYR A 137 -18.41 1.88 6.19
C TYR A 137 -19.06 2.74 5.09
N SER A 138 -18.50 2.65 3.90
CA SER A 138 -19.04 3.30 2.70
C SER A 138 -19.50 2.25 1.69
N PRO A 139 -20.81 2.09 1.46
CA PRO A 139 -21.33 1.16 0.46
C PRO A 139 -20.86 1.49 -0.96
N THR A 140 -20.68 2.78 -1.28
CA THR A 140 -20.27 3.24 -2.61
C THR A 140 -18.94 2.68 -3.07
N ILE A 141 -17.98 2.55 -2.13
CA ILE A 141 -16.65 1.98 -2.42
C ILE A 141 -16.49 0.59 -1.81
N ASN A 142 -17.55 0.07 -1.18
CA ASN A 142 -17.57 -1.20 -0.48
C ASN A 142 -16.36 -1.36 0.46
N GLU A 143 -16.05 -0.33 1.25
CA GLU A 143 -14.92 -0.28 2.15
C GLU A 143 -15.29 0.40 3.46
N GLY A 144 -14.87 -0.21 4.57
CA GLY A 144 -14.91 0.37 5.91
C GLY A 144 -13.52 0.45 6.52
N ALA A 145 -13.43 1.15 7.64
CA ALA A 145 -12.22 1.13 8.48
C ALA A 145 -12.55 1.50 9.92
N LYS A 146 -11.60 1.19 10.83
CA LYS A 146 -11.71 1.51 12.27
C LYS A 146 -10.77 2.64 12.65
N TYR A 147 -11.08 3.31 13.77
CA TYR A 147 -10.24 4.35 14.36
C TYR A 147 -9.88 5.45 13.37
N TRP A 148 -10.91 6.05 12.75
CA TRP A 148 -10.72 7.08 11.73
C TRP A 148 -10.70 8.48 12.33
N VAL A 149 -9.87 9.33 11.77
CA VAL A 149 -9.71 10.74 12.12
C VAL A 149 -9.65 11.55 10.84
N SER A 150 -10.49 12.56 10.70
CA SER A 150 -10.49 13.46 9.54
C SER A 150 -9.28 14.39 9.57
N TRP A 151 -8.72 14.66 8.37
CA TRP A 151 -7.67 15.66 8.22
C TRP A 151 -7.95 16.66 7.09
N LYS A 152 -8.98 16.40 6.26
CA LYS A 152 -9.41 17.33 5.22
C LYS A 152 -10.85 17.03 4.78
N GLY A 153 -11.67 18.09 4.68
CA GLY A 153 -12.98 18.02 4.06
C GLY A 153 -14.04 17.34 4.91
N ASP A 154 -13.93 17.43 6.22
CA ASP A 154 -14.93 16.97 7.19
C ASP A 154 -15.32 15.48 7.00
N GLY A 155 -14.29 14.62 6.96
CA GLY A 155 -14.44 13.18 6.78
C GLY A 155 -14.27 12.68 5.34
N LYS A 156 -13.95 13.55 4.38
CA LYS A 156 -13.63 13.10 3.00
C LYS A 156 -12.25 12.45 2.91
N ASN A 157 -11.29 13.01 3.65
CA ASN A 157 -9.93 12.49 3.72
C ASN A 157 -9.61 12.15 5.18
N MET A 158 -9.27 10.91 5.44
CA MET A 158 -9.13 10.37 6.78
C MET A 158 -7.79 9.66 6.98
N ILE A 159 -7.37 9.56 8.24
CA ILE A 159 -6.34 8.64 8.72
C ILE A 159 -7.08 7.53 9.45
N HIS A 160 -6.85 6.26 9.09
CA HIS A 160 -7.60 5.13 9.62
C HIS A 160 -6.83 3.80 9.49
N THR A 161 -7.39 2.70 10.00
CA THR A 161 -6.80 1.36 9.85
C THR A 161 -6.71 0.91 8.39
N VAL A 162 -6.00 -0.19 8.16
CA VAL A 162 -6.20 -1.02 6.95
C VAL A 162 -7.68 -1.36 6.78
N PRO A 163 -8.16 -1.58 5.52
CA PRO A 163 -9.58 -1.69 5.21
C PRO A 163 -10.31 -2.85 5.89
N THR A 164 -11.62 -2.65 6.10
CA THR A 164 -12.55 -3.68 6.55
C THR A 164 -13.69 -3.86 5.56
N ASP A 165 -14.47 -4.92 5.73
CA ASP A 165 -15.79 -5.09 5.15
C ASP A 165 -16.85 -4.31 5.96
N GLU A 166 -18.13 -4.46 5.57
CA GLU A 166 -19.28 -3.85 6.23
C GLU A 166 -19.46 -4.27 7.69
N LYS A 167 -19.03 -5.49 8.03
CA LYS A 167 -19.10 -6.05 9.39
C LYS A 167 -17.87 -5.72 10.23
N GLY A 168 -16.93 -4.91 9.69
CA GLY A 168 -15.71 -4.53 10.37
C GLY A 168 -14.64 -5.63 10.43
N LYS A 169 -14.74 -6.69 9.62
CA LYS A 169 -13.70 -7.71 9.44
C LYS A 169 -12.62 -7.17 8.50
N TYR A 170 -11.34 -7.24 8.88
CA TYR A 170 -10.23 -6.73 8.08
C TYR A 170 -10.05 -7.50 6.76
N ARG A 171 -9.85 -6.79 5.67
CA ARG A 171 -9.53 -7.33 4.34
C ARG A 171 -8.03 -7.61 4.26
N THR A 172 -7.66 -8.87 4.44
CA THR A 172 -6.25 -9.30 4.58
C THR A 172 -5.45 -9.11 3.30
N ASP A 173 -6.08 -9.26 2.14
CA ASP A 173 -5.51 -9.02 0.81
C ASP A 173 -5.03 -7.58 0.62
N GLN A 174 -5.80 -6.61 1.11
CA GLN A 174 -5.43 -5.19 1.06
C GLN A 174 -4.50 -4.79 2.22
N ALA A 175 -4.73 -5.37 3.41
CA ALA A 175 -3.94 -5.07 4.59
C ALA A 175 -2.44 -5.42 4.44
N GLN A 176 -2.11 -6.45 3.66
CA GLN A 176 -0.73 -6.85 3.35
C GLN A 176 0.04 -5.80 2.53
N ASN A 177 -0.67 -4.87 1.89
CA ASN A 177 -0.06 -3.78 1.12
C ASN A 177 0.45 -2.62 2.00
N LEU A 178 0.23 -2.66 3.31
CA LEU A 178 0.67 -1.60 4.22
C LEU A 178 2.17 -1.33 4.11
N GLY A 179 2.53 -0.05 3.96
CA GLY A 179 3.92 0.40 3.87
C GLY A 179 4.61 0.11 2.54
N GLN A 180 3.92 -0.54 1.60
CA GLN A 180 4.49 -1.01 0.33
C GLN A 180 3.88 -0.35 -0.91
N LYS A 181 2.62 0.05 -0.85
CA LYS A 181 1.84 0.48 -2.01
C LYS A 181 1.07 1.77 -1.73
N GLU A 182 1.11 2.66 -2.69
CA GLU A 182 0.24 3.82 -2.74
C GLU A 182 -1.12 3.32 -3.27
N ASP A 183 -2.15 3.28 -2.40
CA ASP A 183 -3.42 2.63 -2.74
C ASP A 183 -4.61 3.29 -2.05
N THR A 184 -4.67 4.65 -2.09
CA THR A 184 -5.77 5.37 -1.44
C THR A 184 -6.14 6.66 -2.19
N ASN A 185 -7.42 6.96 -2.23
CA ASN A 185 -7.97 8.18 -2.84
C ASN A 185 -8.04 9.36 -1.85
N GLY A 186 -6.95 9.65 -1.13
CA GLY A 186 -6.87 10.76 -0.19
C GLY A 186 -6.90 10.35 1.28
N SER A 187 -7.15 9.08 1.61
CA SER A 187 -7.00 8.56 2.96
C SER A 187 -5.57 8.06 3.22
N ILE A 188 -5.19 7.99 4.48
CA ILE A 188 -3.92 7.44 4.95
C ILE A 188 -4.23 6.22 5.79
N ARG A 189 -3.84 5.05 5.30
CA ARG A 189 -4.02 3.77 6.02
C ARG A 189 -2.85 3.53 6.95
N LEU A 190 -3.15 3.07 8.16
CA LEU A 190 -2.21 2.68 9.20
C LEU A 190 -2.41 1.22 9.62
N SER A 191 -1.46 0.67 10.37
CA SER A 191 -1.69 -0.58 11.10
C SER A 191 -2.83 -0.40 12.11
N VAL A 192 -3.41 -1.51 12.56
CA VAL A 192 -4.52 -1.46 13.52
C VAL A 192 -4.12 -0.77 14.81
N LYS A 193 -2.94 -1.10 15.34
CA LYS A 193 -2.47 -0.49 16.59
C LYS A 193 -2.07 0.98 16.43
N ASP A 194 -1.41 1.32 15.31
CA ASP A 194 -1.01 2.70 15.04
C ASP A 194 -2.24 3.61 14.85
N ALA A 195 -3.26 3.14 14.11
CA ALA A 195 -4.49 3.90 13.90
C ALA A 195 -5.25 4.10 15.21
N LYS A 196 -5.32 3.06 16.07
CA LYS A 196 -5.94 3.17 17.39
C LYS A 196 -5.22 4.22 18.24
N TRP A 197 -3.88 4.13 18.33
CA TRP A 197 -3.10 5.12 19.08
C TRP A 197 -3.29 6.53 18.53
N PHE A 198 -3.26 6.70 17.20
CA PHE A 198 -3.46 8.00 16.55
C PHE A 198 -4.84 8.59 16.89
N TYR A 199 -5.87 7.78 16.81
CA TYR A 199 -7.25 8.14 17.13
C TYR A 199 -7.42 8.60 18.58
N GLU A 200 -6.77 7.91 19.52
CA GLU A 200 -6.90 8.18 20.95
C GLU A 200 -6.02 9.34 21.43
N ASN A 201 -4.89 9.61 20.76
CA ASN A 201 -3.86 10.50 21.31
C ASN A 201 -3.59 11.77 20.47
N ILE A 202 -3.98 11.81 19.18
CA ILE A 202 -3.73 13.00 18.36
C ILE A 202 -4.95 13.94 18.43
N ALA A 203 -4.75 15.12 19.01
CA ALA A 203 -5.81 16.11 19.18
C ALA A 203 -6.18 16.81 17.87
N ALA A 204 -7.42 17.30 17.79
CA ALA A 204 -7.83 18.25 16.75
C ALA A 204 -6.94 19.50 16.80
N GLY A 205 -6.66 20.10 15.64
CA GLY A 205 -5.75 21.23 15.51
C GLY A 205 -4.27 20.84 15.38
N THR A 206 -3.88 19.58 15.66
CA THR A 206 -2.50 19.11 15.47
C THR A 206 -2.05 19.36 14.03
N LYS A 207 -0.89 19.99 13.86
CA LYS A 207 -0.29 20.26 12.55
C LYS A 207 0.04 18.94 11.85
N LEU A 208 -0.37 18.81 10.58
CA LEU A 208 -0.10 17.68 9.69
C LEU A 208 0.58 18.20 8.42
N VAL A 209 1.78 17.73 8.15
CA VAL A 209 2.52 18.07 6.92
C VAL A 209 2.62 16.84 6.02
N ILE A 210 2.20 16.96 4.76
CA ILE A 210 2.22 15.91 3.74
C ILE A 210 3.15 16.33 2.59
N GLU A 211 4.18 15.52 2.31
CA GLU A 211 5.21 15.75 1.30
C GLU A 211 5.45 14.55 0.35
#